data_3d5b53f006bbf3bfaba5d721d086591d
#
_entry.id   3d5b53f006bbf3bfaba5d721d086591d
#
_cell.length_a   1.000
_cell.length_b   1.000
_cell.length_c   1.000
_cell.angle_alpha   90.00
_cell.angle_beta   90.00
_cell.angle_gamma   90.00
#
_symmetry.space_group_name_H-M   'P 1'
#
loop_
_entity.id
_entity.type
_entity.pdbx_description
1 polymer ?
#
loop_
_entity_poly.entity_id
_entity_poly.type
_entity_poly.pdbx_seq_one_letter_code
_entity_poly.pdbx_strand_id
1 'polypeptide(L)' 'MEFAVSNRIYELMKQRGLTKQQFAQALGKKPSEVTKWLSGQHNFTLKTISMLSTFFGQPLIHIYDNAK' A
#
# COMPACT_ATOMS: atom_id res chain seq x y z
N MET A 1 3.29 -7.99 10.02
CA MET A 1 3.35 -7.74 8.58
C MET A 1 2.48 -6.57 8.13
N GLU A 2 1.28 -6.47 8.68
CA GLU A 2 0.35 -5.40 8.26
C GLU A 2 0.94 -4.02 8.49
N PHE A 3 1.62 -3.81 9.60
CA PHE A 3 2.24 -2.52 9.86
C PHE A 3 3.33 -2.19 8.85
N ALA A 4 4.10 -3.19 8.45
CA ALA A 4 5.16 -2.96 7.48
C ALA A 4 4.59 -2.51 6.14
N VAL A 5 3.50 -3.16 5.71
CA VAL A 5 2.85 -2.81 4.46
C VAL A 5 2.23 -1.41 4.56
N SER A 6 1.54 -1.15 5.66
CA SER A 6 0.91 0.16 5.86
C SER A 6 1.93 1.29 5.84
N ASN A 7 3.04 1.10 6.53
CA ASN A 7 4.09 2.12 6.56
C ASN A 7 4.69 2.34 5.18
N ARG A 8 4.87 1.25 4.44
CA ARG A 8 5.42 1.37 3.09
C ARG A 8 4.48 2.14 2.18
N ILE A 9 3.17 1.85 2.27
CA ILE A 9 2.18 2.59 1.49
C ILE A 9 2.24 4.07 1.82
N TYR A 10 2.29 4.39 3.11
CA TYR A 10 2.33 5.77 3.54
C TYR A 10 3.57 6.49 3.00
N GLU A 11 4.73 5.84 3.08
CA GLU A 11 5.96 6.42 2.56
C GLU A 11 5.88 6.69 1.06
N LEU A 12 5.33 5.73 0.32
CA LEU A 12 5.22 5.89 -1.13
C LEU A 12 4.23 6.98 -1.50
N MET A 13 3.14 7.11 -0.73
CA MET A 13 2.21 8.21 -0.93
C MET A 13 2.90 9.55 -0.70
N LYS A 14 3.68 9.65 0.36
CA LYS A 14 4.41 10.89 0.65
C LYS A 14 5.39 11.23 -0.45
N GLN A 15 6.13 10.24 -0.94
CA GLN A 15 7.09 10.46 -2.00
C GLN A 15 6.42 11.00 -3.26
N ARG A 16 5.18 10.60 -3.50
CA ARG A 16 4.44 11.02 -4.67
C ARG A 16 3.55 12.23 -4.43
N GLY A 17 3.52 12.72 -3.20
CA GLY A 17 2.67 13.86 -2.87
C GLY A 17 1.19 13.56 -2.99
N LEU A 18 0.79 12.33 -2.72
CA LEU A 18 -0.61 11.91 -2.84
C LEU A 18 -1.33 12.03 -1.51
N THR A 19 -2.52 12.62 -1.56
CA THR A 19 -3.44 12.54 -0.43
C THR A 19 -4.20 11.23 -0.50
N LYS A 20 -4.87 10.86 0.61
CA LYS A 20 -5.70 9.66 0.62
C LYS A 20 -6.76 9.70 -0.48
N GLN A 21 -7.36 10.86 -0.68
CA GLN A 21 -8.40 11.02 -1.68
C GLN A 21 -7.86 10.83 -3.09
N GLN A 22 -6.72 11.44 -3.36
CA GLN A 22 -6.08 11.30 -4.66
C GLN A 22 -5.66 9.86 -4.93
N PHE A 23 -5.11 9.21 -3.92
CA PHE A 23 -4.68 7.84 -4.03
C PHE A 23 -5.88 6.93 -4.33
N ALA A 24 -6.96 7.10 -3.56
CA ALA A 24 -8.17 6.32 -3.77
C ALA A 24 -8.72 6.53 -5.18
N GLN A 25 -8.76 7.77 -5.64
CA GLN A 25 -9.25 8.06 -6.98
C GLN A 25 -8.40 7.37 -8.05
N ALA A 26 -7.10 7.42 -7.89
CA ALA A 26 -6.19 6.81 -8.87
C ALA A 26 -6.40 5.30 -8.97
N LEU A 27 -6.79 4.68 -7.87
CA LEU A 27 -7.00 3.23 -7.82
C LEU A 27 -8.44 2.83 -8.09
N GLY A 28 -9.36 3.77 -8.19
CA GLY A 28 -10.77 3.45 -8.33
C GLY A 28 -11.35 2.88 -7.05
N LYS A 29 -10.82 3.29 -5.90
CA LYS A 29 -11.26 2.82 -4.59
C LYS A 29 -11.82 3.97 -3.79
N LYS A 30 -12.45 3.63 -2.66
CA LYS A 30 -12.99 4.65 -1.76
C LYS A 30 -11.93 5.12 -0.78
N PRO A 31 -11.95 6.38 -0.36
CA PRO A 31 -11.00 6.86 0.64
C PRO A 31 -11.04 6.07 1.94
N SER A 32 -12.20 5.52 2.32
CA SER A 32 -12.30 4.71 3.52
C SER A 32 -11.47 3.44 3.42
N GLU A 33 -11.30 2.90 2.23
CA GLU A 33 -10.45 1.72 2.04
C GLU A 33 -8.98 2.09 2.24
N VAL A 34 -8.57 3.24 1.74
CA VAL A 34 -7.20 3.71 1.95
C VAL A 34 -6.93 3.92 3.43
N THR A 35 -7.91 4.48 4.15
CA THR A 35 -7.77 4.66 5.59
C THR A 35 -7.54 3.32 6.29
N LYS A 36 -8.27 2.28 5.89
CA LYS A 36 -8.07 0.95 6.46
C LYS A 36 -6.66 0.44 6.17
N TRP A 37 -6.19 0.63 4.95
CA TRP A 37 -4.83 0.18 4.61
C TRP A 37 -3.78 0.86 5.47
N LEU A 38 -3.97 2.13 5.80
CA LEU A 38 -3.00 2.90 6.56
C LEU A 38 -3.11 2.70 8.07
N SER A 39 -4.18 2.06 8.52
CA SER A 39 -4.41 1.87 9.96
C SER A 39 -3.46 0.86 10.60
N GLY A 40 -2.86 0.00 9.78
CA GLY A 40 -2.00 -1.05 10.29
C GLY A 40 -2.74 -2.27 10.78
N GLN A 41 -4.08 -2.28 10.66
CA GLN A 41 -4.90 -3.38 11.14
C GLN A 41 -5.54 -4.18 10.02
N HIS A 42 -5.33 -3.75 8.79
CA HIS A 42 -5.93 -4.39 7.65
C HIS A 42 -5.11 -5.61 7.23
N ASN A 43 -5.78 -6.70 6.93
CA ASN A 43 -5.13 -7.90 6.39
C ASN A 43 -5.07 -7.78 4.87
N PHE A 44 -3.86 -7.60 4.37
CA PHE A 44 -3.68 -7.44 2.93
C PHE A 44 -3.63 -8.79 2.23
N THR A 45 -4.39 -8.91 1.16
CA THR A 45 -4.29 -10.08 0.30
C THR A 45 -3.13 -9.89 -0.67
N LEU A 46 -2.65 -11.00 -1.22
CA LEU A 46 -1.60 -10.91 -2.24
C LEU A 46 -2.08 -10.10 -3.44
N LYS A 47 -3.35 -10.20 -3.76
CA LYS A 47 -3.91 -9.44 -4.88
C LYS A 47 -3.78 -7.94 -4.63
N THR A 48 -4.12 -7.49 -3.42
CA THR A 48 -4.03 -6.08 -3.09
C THR A 48 -2.59 -5.61 -3.08
N ILE A 49 -1.69 -6.39 -2.50
CA ILE A 49 -0.27 -6.05 -2.46
C ILE A 49 0.28 -5.95 -3.88
N SER A 50 -0.10 -6.88 -4.73
CA SER A 50 0.35 -6.88 -6.12
C SER A 50 -0.16 -5.65 -6.87
N MET A 51 -1.42 -5.31 -6.67
CA MET A 51 -2.02 -4.14 -7.29
C MET A 51 -1.29 -2.87 -6.88
N LEU A 52 -1.03 -2.72 -5.58
CA LEU A 52 -0.35 -1.53 -5.07
C LEU A 52 1.09 -1.47 -5.52
N SER A 53 1.77 -2.61 -5.56
CA SER A 53 3.14 -2.65 -6.04
C SER A 53 3.22 -2.21 -7.49
N THR A 54 2.27 -2.66 -8.29
CA THR A 54 2.22 -2.27 -9.70
C THR A 54 1.95 -0.77 -9.83
N PHE A 55 1.02 -0.26 -9.02
CA PHE A 55 0.69 1.15 -9.06
C PHE A 55 1.91 2.02 -8.75
N PHE A 56 2.65 1.67 -7.73
CA PHE A 56 3.83 2.45 -7.32
C PHE A 56 5.07 2.10 -8.13
N GLY A 57 5.05 0.99 -8.85
CA GLY A 57 6.23 0.54 -9.56
C GLY A 57 7.36 0.10 -8.66
N GLN A 58 7.04 -0.26 -7.42
CA GLN A 58 8.00 -0.69 -6.41
C GLN A 58 7.36 -1.75 -5.54
N PRO A 59 8.16 -2.73 -5.06
CA PRO A 59 7.61 -3.73 -4.17
C PRO A 59 7.23 -3.12 -2.83
N LEU A 60 6.12 -3.60 -2.27
CA LEU A 60 5.69 -3.16 -0.95
C LEU A 60 6.39 -3.92 0.15
N ILE A 61 6.77 -5.17 -0.10
CA ILE A 61 7.44 -5.99 0.88
C ILE A 61 8.59 -6.71 0.21
N HIS A 62 9.53 -7.15 1.01
CA HIS A 62 10.73 -7.84 0.51
C HIS A 62 10.72 -9.28 0.95
N ILE A 63 9.74 -10.03 0.44
CA ILE A 63 9.58 -11.43 0.83
C ILE A 63 10.79 -12.26 0.46
N TYR A 64 11.33 -12.02 -0.71
CA TYR A 64 12.43 -12.81 -1.23
C TYR A 64 13.72 -12.65 -0.42
N ASP A 65 13.81 -11.60 0.36
CA ASP A 65 15.01 -11.40 1.18
C ASP A 65 15.17 -12.48 2.20
N ASN A 66 14.10 -13.14 2.56
CA ASN A 66 14.13 -14.18 3.56
C ASN A 66 14.52 -15.52 2.97
N ALA A 67 14.68 -15.60 1.69
CA ALA A 67 15.05 -16.82 1.02
C ALA A 67 16.53 -17.14 1.18
N LYS A 68 17.24 -16.27 1.78
CA LYS A 68 18.67 -16.43 1.96
C LYS A 68 19.03 -17.57 2.80
#